data_be4286dc2772052e166e1d7036c709c9
#
_entry.id   be4286dc2772052e166e1d7036c709c9
#
_cell.length_a   1.000
_cell.length_b   1.000
_cell.length_c   1.000
_cell.angle_alpha   90.00
_cell.angle_beta   90.00
_cell.angle_gamma   90.00
#
_symmetry.space_group_name_H-M   'P 1'
#
loop_
_entity.id
_entity.type
_entity.pdbx_description
1 polymer ?
#
loop_
_entity_poly.entity_id
_entity_poly.type
_entity_poly.pdbx_seq_one_letter_code
_entity_poly.pdbx_strand_id
1 'polypeptide(L)'
;VTGAIATNVAVPNGAGMISPSATSPGLTDLKDNGYFFRTAPSDARGGQILADITKDRKVKSIAVTHTNNDYGKGLADVYVAAVKAHGIKVTAVTAHEEGKGDYGAEVATLASAGGDALAVLGYLDQAGGSIIAGSLDAGSFDRFVLSDGMIGDSLTDRFGKDLNKSFGSL
;
A
#
# COMPACT_ATOMS: atom_id res chain seq x y z
N VAL A 1 -4.33 -13.86 3.68
CA VAL A 1 -4.99 -14.55 4.82
C VAL A 1 -6.49 -14.68 4.60
N THR A 2 -7.24 -13.58 4.38
CA THR A 2 -8.72 -13.60 4.25
C THR A 2 -9.23 -14.56 3.16
N GLY A 3 -8.67 -14.49 1.95
CA GLY A 3 -9.05 -15.39 0.86
C GLY A 3 -8.80 -16.87 1.18
N ALA A 4 -7.68 -17.17 1.83
CA ALA A 4 -7.36 -18.55 2.23
C ALA A 4 -8.33 -19.09 3.28
N ILE A 5 -8.76 -18.27 4.25
CA ILE A 5 -9.76 -18.67 5.25
C ILE A 5 -11.13 -18.87 4.56
N ALA A 6 -11.51 -17.96 3.67
CA ALA A 6 -12.76 -18.08 2.95
C ALA A 6 -12.81 -19.37 2.13
N THR A 7 -11.80 -19.65 1.29
CA THR A 7 -11.78 -20.83 0.41
C THR A 7 -11.54 -22.15 1.12
N ASN A 8 -10.68 -22.18 2.13
CA ASN A 8 -10.23 -23.44 2.75
C ASN A 8 -11.01 -23.80 4.03
N VAL A 9 -11.72 -22.82 4.62
CA VAL A 9 -12.45 -23.03 5.88
C VAL A 9 -13.93 -22.69 5.70
N ALA A 10 -14.28 -21.46 5.35
CA ALA A 10 -15.67 -21.01 5.36
C ALA A 10 -16.51 -21.74 4.30
N VAL A 11 -16.09 -21.70 3.04
CA VAL A 11 -16.83 -22.34 1.92
C VAL A 11 -17.04 -23.85 2.11
N PRO A 12 -15.99 -24.65 2.45
CA PRO A 12 -16.18 -26.09 2.62
C PRO A 12 -17.10 -26.46 3.77
N ASN A 13 -17.22 -25.59 4.78
CA ASN A 13 -18.08 -25.83 5.95
C ASN A 13 -19.44 -25.12 5.85
N GLY A 14 -19.76 -24.47 4.73
CA GLY A 14 -21.01 -23.72 4.55
C GLY A 14 -21.16 -22.56 5.55
N ALA A 15 -20.05 -22.00 6.01
CA ALA A 15 -20.02 -20.93 6.99
C ALA A 15 -19.93 -19.56 6.32
N GLY A 16 -20.86 -18.65 6.65
CA GLY A 16 -20.80 -17.26 6.22
C GLY A 16 -19.63 -16.51 6.85
N MET A 17 -18.91 -15.73 6.05
CA MET A 17 -17.77 -14.93 6.49
C MET A 17 -17.96 -13.47 6.04
N ILE A 18 -17.79 -12.52 6.96
CA ILE A 18 -17.87 -11.08 6.68
C ILE A 18 -16.55 -10.42 7.12
N SER A 19 -15.92 -9.63 6.23
CA SER A 19 -14.74 -8.84 6.57
C SER A 19 -15.05 -7.34 6.52
N PRO A 20 -14.76 -6.58 7.58
CA PRO A 20 -14.94 -5.13 7.59
C PRO A 20 -13.75 -4.37 6.97
N SER A 21 -12.61 -5.04 6.72
CA SER A 21 -11.34 -4.37 6.39
C SER A 21 -10.54 -5.00 5.24
N ALA A 22 -10.97 -6.13 4.68
CA ALA A 22 -10.23 -6.81 3.62
C ALA A 22 -10.50 -6.14 2.25
N THR A 23 -9.55 -5.37 1.74
CA THR A 23 -9.68 -4.53 0.54
C THR A 23 -9.09 -5.15 -0.72
N SER A 24 -8.26 -6.22 -0.62
CA SER A 24 -7.58 -6.83 -1.78
C SER A 24 -8.51 -7.05 -2.98
N PRO A 25 -8.11 -6.61 -4.20
CA PRO A 25 -8.93 -6.78 -5.41
C PRO A 25 -9.30 -8.23 -5.71
N GLY A 26 -8.39 -9.17 -5.45
CA GLY A 26 -8.61 -10.60 -5.71
C GLY A 26 -9.75 -11.24 -4.92
N LEU A 27 -10.26 -10.57 -3.88
CA LEU A 27 -11.42 -11.05 -3.13
C LEU A 27 -12.75 -10.84 -3.88
N THR A 28 -12.78 -9.99 -4.90
CA THR A 28 -13.99 -9.72 -5.70
C THR A 28 -14.41 -10.93 -6.52
N ASP A 29 -13.44 -11.64 -7.08
CA ASP A 29 -13.66 -12.77 -7.97
C ASP A 29 -13.42 -14.14 -7.28
N LEU A 30 -13.43 -14.11 -5.94
CA LEU A 30 -13.25 -15.31 -5.14
C LEU A 30 -14.39 -16.32 -5.41
N LYS A 31 -14.04 -17.57 -5.64
CA LYS A 31 -15.04 -18.65 -5.78
C LYS A 31 -15.54 -19.07 -4.39
N ASP A 32 -16.38 -18.25 -3.82
CA ASP A 32 -16.83 -18.35 -2.43
C ASP A 32 -18.24 -18.93 -2.28
N ASN A 33 -18.92 -19.29 -3.39
CA ASN A 33 -20.29 -19.81 -3.39
C ASN A 33 -21.30 -18.92 -2.62
N GLY A 34 -21.00 -17.61 -2.49
CA GLY A 34 -21.83 -16.68 -1.75
C GLY A 34 -21.65 -16.73 -0.24
N TYR A 35 -20.55 -17.31 0.26
CA TYR A 35 -20.25 -17.38 1.67
C TYR A 35 -19.32 -16.27 2.17
N PHE A 36 -18.66 -15.49 1.27
CA PHE A 36 -17.80 -14.39 1.66
C PHE A 36 -18.41 -13.03 1.31
N PHE A 37 -18.40 -12.13 2.27
CA PHE A 37 -18.86 -10.75 2.14
C PHE A 37 -17.80 -9.79 2.69
N ARG A 38 -17.75 -8.56 2.16
CA ARG A 38 -16.98 -7.48 2.75
C ARG A 38 -17.77 -6.17 2.73
N THR A 39 -17.55 -5.34 3.76
CA THR A 39 -18.11 -3.99 3.84
C THR A 39 -17.11 -2.92 3.45
N ALA A 40 -15.81 -3.27 3.40
CA ALA A 40 -14.78 -2.39 2.90
C ALA A 40 -14.80 -2.29 1.36
N PRO A 41 -14.51 -1.11 0.76
CA PRO A 41 -14.35 -0.98 -0.69
C PRO A 41 -13.15 -1.79 -1.20
N SER A 42 -13.14 -2.05 -2.51
CA SER A 42 -12.01 -2.76 -3.14
C SER A 42 -10.89 -1.79 -3.51
N ASP A 43 -9.63 -2.21 -3.31
CA ASP A 43 -8.44 -1.52 -3.79
C ASP A 43 -8.35 -1.41 -5.32
N ALA A 44 -9.17 -2.16 -6.06
CA ALA A 44 -9.35 -1.95 -7.49
C ALA A 44 -9.79 -0.51 -7.80
N ARG A 45 -10.56 0.12 -6.91
CA ARG A 45 -10.94 1.53 -7.01
C ARG A 45 -10.00 2.43 -6.21
N GLY A 46 -9.60 2.01 -5.01
CA GLY A 46 -8.69 2.76 -4.13
C GLY A 46 -7.37 3.11 -4.80
N GLY A 47 -6.73 2.12 -5.44
CA GLY A 47 -5.47 2.33 -6.17
C GLY A 47 -5.60 3.30 -7.34
N GLN A 48 -6.73 3.33 -8.05
CA GLN A 48 -7.00 4.29 -9.11
C GLN A 48 -7.14 5.72 -8.55
N ILE A 49 -7.91 5.89 -7.47
CA ILE A 49 -8.10 7.19 -6.81
C ILE A 49 -6.76 7.72 -6.30
N LEU A 50 -5.95 6.86 -5.66
CA LEU A 50 -4.63 7.24 -5.16
C LEU A 50 -3.71 7.68 -6.32
N ALA A 51 -3.80 7.04 -7.49
CA ALA A 51 -3.07 7.44 -8.67
C ALA A 51 -3.56 8.79 -9.26
N ASP A 52 -4.87 9.04 -9.25
CA ASP A 52 -5.45 10.33 -9.65
C ASP A 52 -4.93 11.45 -8.75
N ILE A 53 -4.94 11.25 -7.43
CA ILE A 53 -4.39 12.19 -6.45
C ILE A 53 -2.89 12.41 -6.70
N THR A 54 -2.13 11.35 -6.99
CA THR A 54 -0.70 11.43 -7.30
C THR A 54 -0.43 12.33 -8.51
N LYS A 55 -1.24 12.20 -9.56
CA LYS A 55 -1.20 13.05 -10.75
C LYS A 55 -1.55 14.50 -10.41
N ASP A 56 -2.64 14.74 -9.68
CA ASP A 56 -3.10 16.09 -9.31
C ASP A 56 -2.07 16.81 -8.46
N ARG A 57 -1.32 16.08 -7.67
CA ARG A 57 -0.19 16.57 -6.88
C ARG A 57 1.09 16.76 -7.72
N LYS A 58 1.03 16.58 -9.05
CA LYS A 58 2.11 16.82 -9.99
C LYS A 58 3.40 16.01 -9.75
N VAL A 59 3.26 14.79 -9.23
CA VAL A 59 4.36 13.83 -9.15
C VAL A 59 4.68 13.37 -10.57
N LYS A 60 5.95 13.36 -10.96
CA LYS A 60 6.41 12.96 -12.31
C LYS A 60 7.11 11.60 -12.29
N SER A 61 7.72 11.25 -11.16
CA SER A 61 8.41 9.98 -10.98
C SER A 61 8.18 9.46 -9.56
N ILE A 62 8.02 8.13 -9.42
CA ILE A 62 7.68 7.52 -8.15
C ILE A 62 8.34 6.16 -7.98
N ALA A 63 8.95 5.94 -6.82
CA ALA A 63 9.27 4.61 -6.34
C ALA A 63 8.08 4.06 -5.55
N VAL A 64 7.86 2.76 -5.59
CA VAL A 64 6.76 2.09 -4.91
C VAL A 64 7.31 0.95 -4.07
N THR A 65 6.92 0.89 -2.81
CA THR A 65 7.12 -0.28 -1.98
C THR A 65 5.79 -0.74 -1.40
N HIS A 66 5.60 -2.04 -1.28
CA HIS A 66 4.36 -2.61 -0.75
C HIS A 66 4.65 -3.79 0.18
N THR A 67 3.77 -4.01 1.16
CA THR A 67 3.86 -5.20 2.00
C THR A 67 3.71 -6.48 1.17
N ASN A 68 4.51 -7.50 1.48
CA ASN A 68 4.54 -8.77 0.74
C ASN A 68 3.38 -9.69 1.12
N ASN A 69 2.16 -9.25 0.83
CA ASN A 69 0.95 -10.03 1.00
C ASN A 69 -0.09 -9.68 -0.08
N ASP A 70 -1.24 -10.38 -0.09
CA ASP A 70 -2.31 -10.18 -1.09
C ASP A 70 -2.88 -8.76 -1.12
N TYR A 71 -2.90 -8.06 0.04
CA TYR A 71 -3.34 -6.67 0.14
C TYR A 71 -2.35 -5.75 -0.57
N GLY A 72 -1.10 -5.71 -0.08
CA GLY A 72 -0.09 -4.79 -0.61
C GLY A 72 0.20 -5.03 -2.09
N LYS A 73 0.34 -6.30 -2.49
CA LYS A 73 0.56 -6.64 -3.90
C LYS A 73 -0.62 -6.22 -4.78
N GLY A 74 -1.85 -6.53 -4.37
CA GLY A 74 -3.05 -6.21 -5.15
C GLY A 74 -3.25 -4.71 -5.32
N LEU A 75 -3.06 -3.93 -4.25
CA LEU A 75 -3.09 -2.47 -4.31
C LEU A 75 -1.97 -1.90 -5.18
N ALA A 76 -0.74 -2.41 -5.04
CA ALA A 76 0.41 -1.96 -5.83
C ALA A 76 0.21 -2.23 -7.33
N ASP A 77 -0.30 -3.40 -7.71
CA ASP A 77 -0.57 -3.74 -9.11
C ASP A 77 -1.55 -2.73 -9.75
N VAL A 78 -2.65 -2.40 -9.06
CA VAL A 78 -3.63 -1.40 -9.53
C VAL A 78 -3.02 0.00 -9.58
N TYR A 79 -2.37 0.42 -8.50
CA TYR A 79 -1.77 1.75 -8.39
C TYR A 79 -0.70 1.98 -9.47
N VAL A 80 0.23 1.04 -9.63
CA VAL A 80 1.32 1.12 -10.62
C VAL A 80 0.76 1.18 -12.05
N ALA A 81 -0.26 0.39 -12.37
CA ALA A 81 -0.91 0.46 -13.68
C ALA A 81 -1.54 1.85 -13.93
N ALA A 82 -2.23 2.39 -12.93
CA ALA A 82 -2.91 3.68 -13.03
C ALA A 82 -1.92 4.86 -13.13
N VAL A 83 -0.86 4.90 -12.31
CA VAL A 83 0.15 5.98 -12.41
C VAL A 83 0.89 5.96 -13.73
N LYS A 84 1.18 4.76 -14.28
CA LYS A 84 1.74 4.63 -15.64
C LYS A 84 0.80 5.14 -16.71
N ALA A 85 -0.51 4.85 -16.61
CA ALA A 85 -1.53 5.37 -17.51
C ALA A 85 -1.62 6.91 -17.46
N HIS A 86 -1.30 7.53 -16.34
CA HIS A 86 -1.18 8.98 -16.18
C HIS A 86 0.16 9.55 -16.69
N GLY A 87 1.05 8.73 -17.23
CA GLY A 87 2.36 9.18 -17.72
C GLY A 87 3.39 9.42 -16.62
N ILE A 88 3.15 8.97 -15.41
CA ILE A 88 4.09 9.07 -14.29
C ILE A 88 5.11 7.93 -14.39
N LYS A 89 6.41 8.29 -14.33
CA LYS A 89 7.49 7.30 -14.39
C LYS A 89 7.56 6.51 -13.09
N VAL A 90 7.38 5.20 -13.14
CA VAL A 90 7.65 4.31 -12.00
C VAL A 90 9.12 3.92 -12.04
N THR A 91 9.88 4.28 -11.00
CA THR A 91 11.34 4.07 -10.91
C THR A 91 11.70 2.72 -10.33
N ALA A 92 10.91 2.27 -9.35
CA ALA A 92 11.03 0.92 -8.76
C ALA A 92 9.67 0.44 -8.25
N VAL A 93 9.50 -0.88 -8.17
CA VAL A 93 8.44 -1.54 -7.43
C VAL A 93 9.08 -2.66 -6.63
N THR A 94 9.02 -2.57 -5.30
CA THR A 94 9.64 -3.55 -4.39
C THR A 94 8.63 -4.04 -3.36
N ALA A 95 8.75 -5.30 -2.96
CA ALA A 95 8.03 -5.80 -1.80
C ALA A 95 8.90 -5.65 -0.55
N HIS A 96 8.27 -5.40 0.60
CA HIS A 96 8.89 -5.45 1.90
C HIS A 96 8.18 -6.46 2.80
N GLU A 97 8.96 -7.16 3.61
CA GLU A 97 8.43 -8.06 4.64
C GLU A 97 8.05 -7.26 5.88
N GLU A 98 7.04 -7.74 6.61
CA GLU A 98 6.63 -7.17 7.87
C GLU A 98 7.44 -7.76 9.04
N GLY A 99 7.56 -7.02 10.15
CA GLY A 99 8.15 -7.50 11.39
C GLY A 99 9.67 -7.69 11.36
N LYS A 100 10.39 -7.11 10.39
CA LYS A 100 11.84 -7.06 10.39
C LYS A 100 12.36 -6.05 11.40
N GLY A 101 13.51 -6.33 12.00
CA GLY A 101 14.19 -5.39 12.89
C GLY A 101 14.88 -4.22 12.19
N ASP A 102 15.12 -4.33 10.88
CA ASP A 102 15.79 -3.30 10.07
C ASP A 102 15.29 -3.33 8.62
N TYR A 103 15.17 -2.15 8.01
CA TYR A 103 14.74 -1.90 6.63
C TYR A 103 15.77 -1.10 5.83
N GLY A 104 17.01 -1.00 6.29
CA GLY A 104 18.06 -0.23 5.64
C GLY A 104 18.34 -0.66 4.19
N ALA A 105 18.27 -1.97 3.90
CA ALA A 105 18.47 -2.49 2.56
C ALA A 105 17.35 -2.11 1.59
N GLU A 106 16.09 -2.15 2.05
CA GLU A 106 14.92 -1.70 1.30
C GLU A 106 15.00 -0.21 1.01
N VAL A 107 15.33 0.60 2.03
CA VAL A 107 15.51 2.05 1.88
C VAL A 107 16.62 2.37 0.90
N ALA A 108 17.78 1.70 0.99
CA ALA A 108 18.90 1.90 0.07
C ALA A 108 18.53 1.56 -1.38
N THR A 109 17.76 0.49 -1.59
CA THR A 109 17.27 0.09 -2.92
C THR A 109 16.35 1.15 -3.51
N LEU A 110 15.39 1.65 -2.70
CA LEU A 110 14.45 2.69 -3.10
C LEU A 110 15.17 4.02 -3.37
N ALA A 111 16.13 4.40 -2.51
CA ALA A 111 16.95 5.58 -2.67
C ALA A 111 17.74 5.55 -3.99
N SER A 112 18.33 4.40 -4.32
CA SER A 112 19.07 4.21 -5.57
C SER A 112 18.19 4.33 -6.82
N ALA A 113 16.94 3.92 -6.73
CA ALA A 113 15.97 4.07 -7.81
C ALA A 113 15.51 5.52 -7.99
N GLY A 114 15.49 6.29 -6.90
CA GLY A 114 15.08 7.70 -6.87
C GLY A 114 13.62 7.92 -7.26
N GLY A 115 13.24 9.18 -7.36
CA GLY A 115 11.89 9.62 -7.74
C GLY A 115 11.49 10.89 -7.00
N ASP A 116 10.41 11.54 -7.47
CA ASP A 116 9.85 12.74 -6.80
C ASP A 116 9.08 12.38 -5.53
N ALA A 117 8.69 11.11 -5.39
CA ALA A 117 7.96 10.61 -4.23
C ALA A 117 8.20 9.10 -4.04
N LEU A 118 7.92 8.63 -2.83
CA LEU A 118 7.87 7.21 -2.47
C LEU A 118 6.44 6.83 -2.09
N ALA A 119 5.85 5.88 -2.79
CA ALA A 119 4.60 5.25 -2.35
C ALA A 119 4.90 4.11 -1.37
N VAL A 120 4.27 4.17 -0.19
CA VAL A 120 4.36 3.13 0.83
C VAL A 120 2.97 2.52 1.02
N LEU A 121 2.79 1.33 0.46
CA LEU A 121 1.51 0.61 0.42
C LEU A 121 1.57 -0.56 1.40
N GLY A 122 1.13 -0.33 2.63
CA GLY A 122 1.27 -1.31 3.70
C GLY A 122 0.68 -0.84 5.01
N TYR A 123 1.34 -1.15 6.11
CA TYR A 123 0.89 -0.84 7.46
C TYR A 123 1.93 -0.01 8.21
N LEU A 124 1.44 1.09 8.83
CA LEU A 124 2.29 2.06 9.53
C LEU A 124 3.09 1.43 10.68
N ASP A 125 2.41 0.67 11.54
CA ASP A 125 2.97 0.11 12.77
C ASP A 125 3.79 -1.17 12.56
N GLN A 126 3.94 -1.59 11.30
CA GLN A 126 4.79 -2.72 10.94
C GLN A 126 6.06 -2.22 10.21
N ALA A 127 6.11 -2.33 8.88
CA ALA A 127 7.27 -1.90 8.10
C ALA A 127 7.22 -0.42 7.71
N GLY A 128 6.00 0.09 7.45
CA GLY A 128 5.80 1.38 6.78
C GLY A 128 6.43 2.56 7.51
N GLY A 129 6.24 2.64 8.82
CA GLY A 129 6.83 3.70 9.65
C GLY A 129 8.36 3.67 9.66
N SER A 130 8.96 2.49 9.65
CA SER A 130 10.43 2.34 9.61
C SER A 130 11.00 2.71 8.24
N ILE A 131 10.28 2.40 7.15
CA ILE A 131 10.68 2.80 5.79
C ILE A 131 10.59 4.32 5.62
N ILE A 132 9.54 4.97 6.15
CA ILE A 132 9.44 6.44 6.14
C ILE A 132 10.61 7.04 6.93
N ALA A 133 10.83 6.59 8.18
CA ALA A 133 11.92 7.10 9.02
C ALA A 133 13.28 6.97 8.33
N GLY A 134 13.61 5.77 7.85
CA GLY A 134 14.88 5.53 7.16
C GLY A 134 15.03 6.35 5.88
N SER A 135 13.94 6.60 5.15
CA SER A 135 13.97 7.45 3.94
C SER A 135 14.21 8.92 4.26
N LEU A 136 13.62 9.43 5.35
CA LEU A 136 13.85 10.79 5.86
C LEU A 136 15.28 10.94 6.38
N ASP A 137 15.75 10.00 7.20
CA ASP A 137 17.11 10.01 7.76
C ASP A 137 18.19 9.95 6.67
N ALA A 138 17.96 9.17 5.61
CA ALA A 138 18.84 9.10 4.46
C ALA A 138 18.72 10.33 3.52
N GLY A 139 17.74 11.21 3.73
CA GLY A 139 17.44 12.32 2.82
C GLY A 139 17.06 11.88 1.41
N SER A 140 16.57 10.65 1.24
CA SER A 140 16.28 10.07 -0.07
C SER A 140 14.89 10.44 -0.60
N PHE A 141 13.92 10.56 0.29
CA PHE A 141 12.57 11.00 -0.02
C PHE A 141 12.03 11.91 1.11
N ASP A 142 11.36 12.99 0.72
CA ASP A 142 10.66 13.92 1.62
C ASP A 142 9.16 14.04 1.26
N ARG A 143 8.70 13.20 0.32
CA ARG A 143 7.33 13.19 -0.18
C ARG A 143 6.84 11.75 -0.29
N PHE A 144 5.77 11.45 0.42
CA PHE A 144 5.22 10.12 0.50
C PHE A 144 3.78 10.06 0.00
N VAL A 145 3.46 8.95 -0.67
CA VAL A 145 2.11 8.56 -1.05
C VAL A 145 1.73 7.36 -0.20
N LEU A 146 0.67 7.49 0.58
CA LEU A 146 0.34 6.56 1.65
C LEU A 146 -1.02 5.89 1.38
N SER A 147 -1.09 4.58 1.56
CA SER A 147 -2.35 3.83 1.56
C SER A 147 -3.11 4.00 2.88
N ASP A 148 -4.34 3.56 2.93
CA ASP A 148 -5.21 3.57 4.11
C ASP A 148 -4.54 2.92 5.34
N GLY A 149 -3.89 1.77 5.17
CA GLY A 149 -3.15 1.09 6.24
C GLY A 149 -1.98 1.87 6.84
N MET A 150 -1.58 2.98 6.21
CA MET A 150 -0.55 3.89 6.68
C MET A 150 -1.10 5.06 7.50
N ILE A 151 -2.42 5.22 7.58
CA ILE A 151 -3.08 6.35 8.24
C ILE A 151 -3.39 5.98 9.69
N GLY A 152 -3.02 6.85 10.61
CA GLY A 152 -3.26 6.69 12.06
C GLY A 152 -2.61 7.81 12.86
N ASP A 153 -2.96 7.95 14.13
CA ASP A 153 -2.44 8.99 15.01
C ASP A 153 -0.92 8.93 15.11
N SER A 154 -0.34 7.74 15.18
CA SER A 154 1.11 7.52 15.24
C SER A 154 1.85 8.07 14.00
N LEU A 155 1.19 8.22 12.84
CA LEU A 155 1.81 8.86 11.68
C LEU A 155 2.09 10.34 11.93
N THR A 156 1.10 11.06 12.42
CA THR A 156 1.23 12.50 12.73
C THR A 156 2.12 12.76 13.93
N ASP A 157 2.04 11.91 14.94
CA ASP A 157 2.88 12.03 16.16
C ASP A 157 4.38 11.85 15.84
N ARG A 158 4.69 10.90 14.96
CA ARG A 158 6.09 10.58 14.60
C ARG A 158 6.65 11.49 13.51
N PHE A 159 5.86 11.84 12.51
CA PHE A 159 6.34 12.44 11.26
C PHE A 159 5.62 13.72 10.86
N GLY A 160 4.67 14.24 11.64
CA GLY A 160 3.77 15.32 11.23
C GLY A 160 4.46 16.56 10.66
N LYS A 161 5.67 16.89 11.13
CA LYS A 161 6.45 18.02 10.61
C LYS A 161 7.10 17.74 9.25
N ASP A 162 7.42 16.47 8.99
CA ASP A 162 8.18 16.03 7.82
C ASP A 162 7.28 15.60 6.67
N LEU A 163 5.98 15.39 6.93
CA LEU A 163 5.02 14.93 5.94
C LEU A 163 4.22 16.03 5.22
N ASN A 164 4.60 17.29 5.32
CA ASN A 164 3.87 18.42 4.73
C ASN A 164 3.63 18.32 3.21
N LYS A 165 4.46 17.56 2.49
CA LYS A 165 4.35 17.32 1.06
C LYS A 165 3.64 16.00 0.74
N SER A 166 3.36 15.19 1.77
CA SER A 166 2.83 13.84 1.62
C SER A 166 1.31 13.83 1.54
N PHE A 167 0.75 12.75 1.04
CA PHE A 167 -0.70 12.58 0.88
C PHE A 167 -1.06 11.08 0.84
N GLY A 168 -2.32 10.79 1.07
CA GLY A 168 -2.85 9.44 1.03
C GLY A 168 -4.34 9.41 0.75
N SER A 169 -4.89 8.21 0.66
CA SER A 169 -6.34 7.97 0.59
C SER A 169 -6.78 7.16 1.80
N LEU A 170 -7.93 7.50 2.33
CA LEU A 170 -8.67 6.71 3.29
C LEU A 170 -9.59 5.75 2.55
#